data_b1a5476f3c103af182e97bbd73bbd8a0
#
_entry.id   b1a5476f3c103af182e97bbd73bbd8a0
#
_cell.length_a   1.000
_cell.length_b   1.000
_cell.length_c   1.000
_cell.angle_alpha   90.00
_cell.angle_beta   90.00
_cell.angle_gamma   90.00
#
_symmetry.space_group_name_H-M   'P 1'
#
loop_
_entity.id
_entity.type
_entity.pdbx_description
1 polymer ?
#
loop_
_entity_poly.entity_id
_entity_poly.type
_entity_poly.pdbx_seq_one_letter_code
_entity_poly.pdbx_strand_id
1 'polypeptide(L)'
;TESWAHGRHPNFNNNHRGVSYWGNDEQARILMPGNDGIFWSLDASTGLPDPQFGSGGSIDLKKGLGRDFDDSVYGVVSAPLVINNIVVVGSSISDGPRNYDDAPPGHVRAFSLPGGELKWQFNTIPQAGEYGVESWEEDSWEYSGATNVWTLMSADPELGYIYMPTGTPTNDWYGGHRLGDNLFAESLICIDAMTGERVWHFQM
;
A
#
# COMPACT_ATOMS: atom_id res chain seq x y z
N THR A 1 16.56 -2.01 -14.07
CA THR A 1 17.63 -0.99 -13.98
C THR A 1 17.18 0.39 -14.46
N GLU A 2 16.05 0.52 -15.13
CA GLU A 2 15.59 1.80 -15.67
C GLU A 2 14.54 2.50 -14.78
N SER A 3 13.91 1.83 -13.83
CA SER A 3 12.97 2.47 -12.91
C SER A 3 13.61 3.57 -12.06
N TRP A 4 14.92 3.52 -11.84
CA TRP A 4 15.71 4.54 -11.17
C TRP A 4 16.13 5.72 -12.06
N ALA A 5 15.97 5.58 -13.39
CA ALA A 5 16.42 6.59 -14.35
C ALA A 5 15.36 7.66 -14.65
N HIS A 6 14.11 7.43 -14.34
CA HIS A 6 13.00 8.26 -14.82
C HIS A 6 12.44 9.28 -13.83
N GLY A 7 13.03 9.46 -12.71
CA GLY A 7 12.60 10.53 -11.83
C GLY A 7 13.17 10.41 -10.45
N ARG A 8 13.86 11.42 -10.04
CA ARG A 8 14.05 11.68 -8.62
C ARG A 8 12.66 12.02 -8.07
N HIS A 9 12.05 11.09 -7.34
CA HIS A 9 10.98 11.44 -6.44
C HIS A 9 11.60 12.35 -5.36
N PRO A 10 11.31 13.63 -5.34
CA PRO A 10 11.98 14.58 -4.45
C PRO A 10 11.69 14.29 -2.97
N ASN A 11 10.69 13.47 -2.69
CA ASN A 11 10.17 13.27 -1.35
C ASN A 11 10.59 11.95 -0.66
N PHE A 12 11.14 10.96 -1.38
CA PHE A 12 11.44 9.66 -0.79
C PHE A 12 12.94 9.35 -0.60
N ASN A 13 13.83 10.31 -0.81
CA ASN A 13 15.27 10.19 -0.63
C ASN A 13 15.90 8.89 -1.15
N ASN A 14 15.26 8.21 -2.12
CA ASN A 14 15.63 6.91 -2.67
C ASN A 14 15.82 5.79 -1.61
N ASN A 15 15.16 5.89 -0.47
CA ASN A 15 15.18 4.86 0.55
C ASN A 15 14.29 3.69 0.12
N HIS A 16 14.83 2.49 0.18
CA HIS A 16 14.09 1.26 -0.02
C HIS A 16 14.43 0.27 1.09
N ARG A 17 13.41 -0.30 1.76
CA ARG A 17 13.58 -1.15 2.93
C ARG A 17 13.60 -2.64 2.62
N GLY A 18 13.79 -3.00 1.38
CA GLY A 18 13.96 -4.38 0.98
C GLY A 18 12.97 -4.87 -0.07
N VAL A 19 13.15 -6.11 -0.45
CA VAL A 19 12.35 -6.84 -1.44
C VAL A 19 11.82 -8.10 -0.82
N SER A 20 10.85 -8.76 -1.47
CA SER A 20 10.35 -10.05 -1.01
C SER A 20 10.60 -11.13 -2.04
N TYR A 21 10.80 -12.33 -1.54
CA TYR A 21 10.94 -13.53 -2.34
C TYR A 21 9.62 -14.30 -2.36
N TRP A 22 9.26 -14.82 -3.52
CA TRP A 22 8.24 -15.82 -3.70
C TRP A 22 8.75 -16.91 -4.63
N GLY A 23 8.43 -18.16 -4.39
CA GLY A 23 8.82 -19.25 -5.25
C GLY A 23 8.10 -20.56 -4.95
N ASN A 24 8.08 -21.41 -5.96
CA ASN A 24 7.63 -22.80 -5.92
C ASN A 24 8.62 -23.67 -6.71
N ASP A 25 8.27 -24.94 -6.97
CA ASP A 25 9.16 -25.90 -7.65
C ASP A 25 9.50 -25.50 -9.11
N GLU A 26 8.71 -24.63 -9.71
CA GLU A 26 8.82 -24.27 -11.14
C GLU A 26 9.45 -22.89 -11.35
N GLN A 27 9.24 -21.97 -10.43
CA GLN A 27 9.61 -20.56 -10.61
C GLN A 27 9.91 -19.85 -9.29
N ALA A 28 10.79 -18.88 -9.36
CA ALA A 28 11.14 -18.00 -8.25
C ALA A 28 11.15 -16.54 -8.67
N ARG A 29 10.66 -15.65 -7.82
CA ARG A 29 10.48 -14.23 -8.09
C ARG A 29 11.03 -13.35 -6.99
N ILE A 30 11.60 -12.23 -7.38
CA ILE A 30 11.88 -11.09 -6.49
C ILE A 30 10.81 -10.04 -6.73
N LEU A 31 10.09 -9.70 -5.68
CA LEU A 31 8.99 -8.74 -5.71
C LEU A 31 9.50 -7.42 -5.14
N MET A 32 9.50 -6.38 -5.97
CA MET A 32 10.14 -5.10 -5.68
C MET A 32 9.24 -3.94 -6.10
N PRO A 33 8.53 -3.31 -5.17
CA PRO A 33 7.86 -2.05 -5.44
C PRO A 33 8.87 -0.90 -5.51
N GLY A 34 8.61 0.07 -6.36
CA GLY A 34 9.48 1.23 -6.56
C GLY A 34 8.94 2.51 -5.91
N ASN A 35 9.85 3.47 -5.73
CA ASN A 35 9.51 4.82 -5.26
C ASN A 35 8.66 5.61 -6.27
N ASP A 36 8.59 5.13 -7.50
CA ASP A 36 7.77 5.67 -8.59
C ASP A 36 6.35 5.07 -8.62
N GLY A 37 6.02 4.22 -7.64
CA GLY A 37 4.74 3.52 -7.56
C GLY A 37 4.60 2.36 -8.54
N ILE A 38 5.68 1.91 -9.20
CA ILE A 38 5.68 0.74 -10.06
C ILE A 38 6.12 -0.50 -9.27
N PHE A 39 5.30 -1.52 -9.29
CA PHE A 39 5.56 -2.78 -8.59
C PHE A 39 6.06 -3.84 -9.58
N TRP A 40 7.29 -4.26 -9.42
CA TRP A 40 7.98 -5.21 -10.29
C TRP A 40 7.98 -6.62 -9.71
N SER A 41 7.81 -7.60 -10.60
CA SER A 41 8.14 -9.01 -10.36
C SER A 41 9.30 -9.39 -11.29
N LEU A 42 10.43 -9.76 -10.71
CA LEU A 42 11.63 -10.14 -11.44
C LEU A 42 11.89 -11.64 -11.29
N ASP A 43 12.26 -12.30 -12.34
CA ASP A 43 12.78 -13.67 -12.26
C ASP A 43 14.03 -13.70 -11.38
N ALA A 44 14.03 -14.55 -10.35
CA ALA A 44 15.07 -14.55 -9.32
C ALA A 44 16.43 -15.01 -9.82
N SER A 45 16.49 -15.73 -10.94
CA SER A 45 17.72 -16.26 -11.52
C SER A 45 18.37 -15.29 -12.50
N THR A 46 17.56 -14.50 -13.21
CA THR A 46 18.04 -13.62 -14.30
C THR A 46 17.95 -12.13 -13.97
N GLY A 47 17.08 -11.75 -13.02
CA GLY A 47 16.78 -10.36 -12.71
C GLY A 47 15.95 -9.65 -13.77
N LEU A 48 15.42 -10.37 -14.76
CA LEU A 48 14.56 -9.81 -15.79
C LEU A 48 13.10 -9.71 -15.32
N PRO A 49 12.34 -8.73 -15.80
CA PRO A 49 10.90 -8.65 -15.52
C PRO A 49 10.18 -9.92 -15.97
N ASP A 50 9.30 -10.44 -15.11
CA ASP A 50 8.47 -11.60 -15.40
C ASP A 50 7.25 -11.21 -16.23
N PRO A 51 7.17 -11.60 -17.51
CA PRO A 51 6.08 -11.17 -18.39
C PRO A 51 4.68 -11.67 -17.97
N GLN A 52 4.59 -12.62 -17.06
CA GLN A 52 3.33 -13.14 -16.53
C GLN A 52 2.72 -12.27 -15.43
N PHE A 53 3.53 -11.35 -14.84
CA PHE A 53 3.06 -10.49 -13.77
C PHE A 53 2.54 -9.15 -14.31
N GLY A 54 1.26 -8.87 -14.09
CA GLY A 54 0.63 -7.63 -14.48
C GLY A 54 0.77 -7.29 -15.96
N SER A 55 1.37 -6.17 -16.27
CA SER A 55 1.66 -5.74 -17.64
C SER A 55 3.18 -5.75 -17.89
N GLY A 56 3.66 -6.81 -18.53
CA GLY A 56 5.07 -6.93 -18.87
C GLY A 56 6.04 -7.00 -17.68
N GLY A 57 5.59 -7.60 -16.58
CA GLY A 57 6.38 -7.79 -15.36
C GLY A 57 6.15 -6.73 -14.30
N SER A 58 5.15 -5.87 -14.46
CA SER A 58 4.90 -4.79 -13.50
C SER A 58 3.41 -4.42 -13.34
N ILE A 59 3.12 -3.77 -12.23
CA ILE A 59 1.83 -3.16 -11.91
C ILE A 59 2.07 -1.69 -11.54
N ASP A 60 1.31 -0.77 -12.14
CA ASP A 60 1.28 0.63 -11.73
C ASP A 60 0.32 0.79 -10.55
N LEU A 61 0.88 0.95 -9.36
CA LEU A 61 0.13 1.06 -8.11
C LEU A 61 -0.61 2.40 -7.95
N LYS A 62 -0.33 3.40 -8.77
CA LYS A 62 -1.04 4.68 -8.77
C LYS A 62 -2.43 4.55 -9.40
N LYS A 63 -2.65 3.52 -10.20
CA LYS A 63 -3.96 3.28 -10.83
C LYS A 63 -4.96 2.65 -9.86
N GLY A 64 -6.22 3.03 -10.03
CA GLY A 64 -7.33 2.44 -9.28
C GLY A 64 -7.45 2.93 -7.83
N LEU A 65 -6.85 4.06 -7.48
CA LEU A 65 -6.94 4.67 -6.14
C LEU A 65 -8.19 5.52 -5.91
N GLY A 66 -9.03 5.70 -6.95
CA GLY A 66 -10.34 6.33 -6.79
C GLY A 66 -10.35 7.86 -6.83
N ARG A 67 -9.19 8.51 -6.92
CA ARG A 67 -9.06 9.97 -7.09
C ARG A 67 -7.85 10.35 -7.92
N ASP A 68 -7.85 11.55 -8.46
CA ASP A 68 -6.70 12.15 -9.12
C ASP A 68 -5.76 12.80 -8.08
N PHE A 69 -4.47 12.68 -8.28
CA PHE A 69 -3.43 13.27 -7.41
C PHE A 69 -2.13 13.47 -8.19
N ASP A 70 -1.18 14.20 -7.63
CA ASP A 70 0.15 14.33 -8.19
C ASP A 70 0.91 13.01 -8.02
N ASP A 71 1.21 12.33 -9.12
CA ASP A 71 1.96 11.07 -9.14
C ASP A 71 3.26 11.11 -8.34
N SER A 72 3.88 12.30 -8.22
CA SER A 72 5.14 12.48 -7.50
C SER A 72 5.04 12.28 -5.99
N VAL A 73 3.84 12.31 -5.41
CA VAL A 73 3.64 12.13 -3.97
C VAL A 73 3.39 10.68 -3.57
N TYR A 74 3.27 9.74 -4.53
CA TYR A 74 2.98 8.34 -4.28
C TYR A 74 4.14 7.42 -4.65
N GLY A 75 4.51 6.52 -3.77
CA GLY A 75 5.51 5.49 -4.00
C GLY A 75 5.41 4.34 -3.00
N VAL A 76 6.35 3.41 -3.05
CA VAL A 76 6.48 2.35 -2.05
C VAL A 76 7.94 2.19 -1.67
N VAL A 77 8.23 2.27 -0.38
CA VAL A 77 9.60 2.21 0.15
C VAL A 77 9.86 0.97 1.00
N SER A 78 8.84 0.16 1.26
CA SER A 78 8.95 -1.05 2.09
C SER A 78 8.79 -2.32 1.28
N ALA A 79 9.42 -3.39 1.76
CA ALA A 79 9.23 -4.71 1.17
C ALA A 79 7.74 -5.11 1.24
N PRO A 80 7.18 -5.66 0.16
CA PRO A 80 5.83 -6.21 0.19
C PRO A 80 5.77 -7.46 1.08
N LEU A 81 4.60 -7.80 1.59
CA LEU A 81 4.41 -9.02 2.37
C LEU A 81 3.94 -10.15 1.45
N VAL A 82 4.61 -11.28 1.48
CA VAL A 82 4.17 -12.50 0.80
C VAL A 82 3.57 -13.46 1.81
N ILE A 83 2.36 -13.92 1.54
CA ILE A 83 1.69 -14.98 2.29
C ILE A 83 0.92 -15.87 1.32
N ASN A 84 1.14 -17.20 1.40
CA ASN A 84 0.59 -18.15 0.44
C ASN A 84 0.92 -17.74 -1.00
N ASN A 85 -0.10 -17.59 -1.86
CA ASN A 85 0.04 -17.19 -3.26
C ASN A 85 -0.48 -15.76 -3.51
N ILE A 86 -0.36 -14.88 -2.52
CA ILE A 86 -0.62 -13.45 -2.66
C ILE A 86 0.55 -12.63 -2.18
N VAL A 87 0.65 -11.43 -2.73
CA VAL A 87 1.57 -10.39 -2.27
C VAL A 87 0.76 -9.16 -1.87
N VAL A 88 1.05 -8.63 -0.69
CA VAL A 88 0.36 -7.49 -0.10
C VAL A 88 1.27 -6.28 -0.09
N VAL A 89 0.76 -5.15 -0.56
CA VAL A 89 1.54 -3.92 -0.73
C VAL A 89 0.80 -2.77 -0.08
N GLY A 90 1.51 -2.04 0.78
CA GLY A 90 1.11 -0.73 1.27
C GLY A 90 1.62 0.39 0.37
N SER A 91 1.71 1.59 0.90
CA SER A 91 2.22 2.73 0.16
C SER A 91 2.99 3.69 1.05
N SER A 92 3.83 4.52 0.43
CA SER A 92 4.46 5.69 1.04
C SER A 92 3.93 6.93 0.33
N ILE A 93 3.34 7.83 1.08
CA ILE A 93 2.70 9.03 0.57
C ILE A 93 3.45 10.22 1.15
N SER A 94 3.78 11.19 0.29
CA SER A 94 4.39 12.44 0.74
C SER A 94 3.30 13.34 1.30
N ASP A 95 3.34 13.56 2.58
CA ASP A 95 2.35 14.28 3.38
C ASP A 95 2.87 15.62 3.90
N GLY A 96 3.46 16.39 3.04
CA GLY A 96 3.91 17.75 3.36
C GLY A 96 2.73 18.64 3.81
N PRO A 97 3.03 19.77 4.49
CA PRO A 97 2.01 20.64 5.10
C PRO A 97 0.97 21.26 4.13
N ARG A 98 1.16 21.05 2.85
CA ARG A 98 0.28 21.61 1.79
C ARG A 98 -0.68 20.58 1.17
N ASN A 99 -0.54 19.29 1.49
CA ASN A 99 -1.22 18.20 0.80
C ASN A 99 -2.30 17.58 1.72
N TYR A 100 -3.27 18.35 2.17
CA TYR A 100 -4.33 17.81 3.03
C TYR A 100 -5.62 17.47 2.28
N ASP A 101 -5.83 18.01 1.08
CA ASP A 101 -7.06 17.88 0.29
C ASP A 101 -6.88 17.18 -1.07
N ASP A 102 -5.67 16.84 -1.45
CA ASP A 102 -5.34 16.21 -2.73
C ASP A 102 -4.42 14.98 -2.61
N ALA A 103 -4.13 14.54 -1.39
CA ALA A 103 -3.26 13.41 -1.18
C ALA A 103 -3.94 12.08 -1.58
N PRO A 104 -3.19 11.13 -2.18
CA PRO A 104 -3.72 9.82 -2.51
C PRO A 104 -4.10 9.05 -1.24
N PRO A 105 -5.14 8.20 -1.31
CA PRO A 105 -5.49 7.33 -0.20
C PRO A 105 -4.42 6.25 0.01
N GLY A 106 -4.23 5.85 1.26
CA GLY A 106 -3.22 4.87 1.67
C GLY A 106 -3.65 3.42 1.56
N HIS A 107 -4.53 3.07 0.62
CA HIS A 107 -5.07 1.72 0.46
C HIS A 107 -3.99 0.64 0.50
N VAL A 108 -4.29 -0.46 1.20
CA VAL A 108 -3.47 -1.68 1.14
C VAL A 108 -4.12 -2.63 0.15
N ARG A 109 -3.31 -3.20 -0.75
CA ARG A 109 -3.81 -4.05 -1.83
C ARG A 109 -3.06 -5.36 -1.88
N ALA A 110 -3.79 -6.45 -2.16
CA ALA A 110 -3.23 -7.75 -2.45
C ALA A 110 -3.38 -8.13 -3.90
N PHE A 111 -2.34 -8.75 -4.43
CA PHE A 111 -2.29 -9.26 -5.80
C PHE A 111 -1.97 -10.75 -5.80
N SER A 112 -2.51 -11.48 -6.78
CA SER A 112 -2.20 -12.90 -6.95
C SER A 112 -0.75 -13.11 -7.40
N LEU A 113 -0.19 -14.25 -7.04
CA LEU A 113 1.08 -14.74 -7.58
C LEU A 113 0.83 -16.06 -8.33
N PRO A 114 1.43 -16.22 -9.54
CA PRO A 114 2.37 -15.29 -10.19
C PRO A 114 1.74 -14.15 -11.01
N GLY A 115 0.41 -14.12 -11.23
CA GLY A 115 -0.25 -13.32 -12.28
C GLY A 115 -0.38 -11.81 -12.01
N GLY A 116 -0.43 -11.39 -10.75
CA GLY A 116 -0.55 -9.96 -10.41
C GLY A 116 -1.97 -9.40 -10.51
N GLU A 117 -3.02 -10.26 -10.52
CA GLU A 117 -4.41 -9.78 -10.48
C GLU A 117 -4.74 -9.26 -9.09
N LEU A 118 -5.45 -8.14 -9.01
CA LEU A 118 -5.96 -7.60 -7.75
C LEU A 118 -6.93 -8.60 -7.11
N LYS A 119 -6.66 -8.99 -5.87
CA LYS A 119 -7.50 -9.90 -5.09
C LYS A 119 -8.44 -9.15 -4.17
N TRP A 120 -7.91 -8.18 -3.45
CA TRP A 120 -8.68 -7.32 -2.58
C TRP A 120 -7.95 -5.99 -2.36
N GLN A 121 -8.71 -5.01 -1.89
CA GLN A 121 -8.25 -3.72 -1.43
C GLN A 121 -8.86 -3.44 -0.07
N PHE A 122 -8.03 -3.06 0.88
CA PHE A 122 -8.46 -2.54 2.18
C PHE A 122 -8.33 -1.02 2.19
N ASN A 123 -9.44 -0.33 2.42
CA ASN A 123 -9.49 1.11 2.52
C ASN A 123 -9.07 1.55 3.93
N THR A 124 -7.88 2.08 4.07
CA THR A 124 -7.35 2.56 5.36
C THR A 124 -8.05 3.82 5.85
N ILE A 125 -8.67 4.57 4.94
CA ILE A 125 -9.69 5.58 5.21
C ILE A 125 -11.00 4.97 4.72
N PRO A 126 -11.94 4.63 5.64
CA PRO A 126 -13.21 4.02 5.28
C PRO A 126 -14.00 4.90 4.31
N GLN A 127 -14.66 4.27 3.35
CA GLN A 127 -15.51 4.93 2.37
C GLN A 127 -16.96 4.88 2.79
N ALA A 128 -17.85 5.59 2.07
CA ALA A 128 -19.27 5.63 2.37
C ALA A 128 -19.87 4.23 2.56
N GLY A 129 -20.45 3.98 3.73
CA GLY A 129 -21.06 2.70 4.11
C GLY A 129 -20.10 1.65 4.67
N GLU A 130 -18.80 1.92 4.71
CA GLU A 130 -17.83 1.04 5.36
C GLU A 130 -17.77 1.30 6.87
N TYR A 131 -17.35 0.28 7.61
CA TYR A 131 -17.16 0.38 9.07
C TYR A 131 -16.10 1.44 9.42
N GLY A 132 -16.47 2.36 10.31
CA GLY A 132 -15.57 3.39 10.82
C GLY A 132 -15.64 4.73 10.06
N VAL A 133 -16.43 4.83 8.98
CA VAL A 133 -16.59 6.09 8.24
C VAL A 133 -17.19 7.19 9.13
N GLU A 134 -18.03 6.82 10.09
CA GLU A 134 -18.64 7.73 11.06
C GLU A 134 -17.64 8.40 12.03
N SER A 135 -16.41 7.88 12.09
CA SER A 135 -15.32 8.47 12.87
C SER A 135 -14.63 9.65 12.17
N TRP A 136 -15.03 9.95 10.95
CA TRP A 136 -14.54 11.06 10.13
C TRP A 136 -15.63 12.12 10.04
N GLU A 137 -15.59 13.09 10.95
CA GLU A 137 -16.58 14.16 11.00
C GLU A 137 -16.53 15.04 9.75
N GLU A 138 -17.69 15.65 9.40
CA GLU A 138 -17.86 16.57 8.27
C GLU A 138 -17.42 15.96 6.92
N ASP A 139 -17.62 14.64 6.76
CA ASP A 139 -17.25 13.88 5.56
C ASP A 139 -15.77 14.04 5.16
N SER A 140 -14.91 14.30 6.14
CA SER A 140 -13.48 14.52 5.91
C SER A 140 -12.75 13.31 5.28
N TRP A 141 -13.35 12.12 5.29
CA TRP A 141 -12.89 10.93 4.57
C TRP A 141 -12.87 11.13 3.03
N GLU A 142 -13.72 12.01 2.50
CA GLU A 142 -13.81 12.23 1.04
C GLU A 142 -12.54 12.85 0.46
N TYR A 143 -11.87 13.71 1.22
CA TYR A 143 -10.69 14.45 0.76
C TYR A 143 -9.38 14.06 1.47
N SER A 144 -9.47 13.47 2.66
CA SER A 144 -8.27 13.06 3.38
C SER A 144 -7.52 11.95 2.65
N GLY A 145 -6.21 11.99 2.71
CA GLY A 145 -5.33 10.97 2.13
C GLY A 145 -4.41 10.34 3.17
N ALA A 146 -3.38 9.65 2.71
CA ALA A 146 -2.44 8.88 3.53
C ALA A 146 -3.13 7.81 4.40
N THR A 147 -2.94 7.78 5.73
CA THR A 147 -3.31 6.64 6.60
C THR A 147 -2.71 5.33 6.07
N ASN A 148 -1.57 5.45 5.46
CA ASN A 148 -0.94 4.38 4.67
C ASN A 148 -0.06 3.48 5.54
N VAL A 149 0.15 2.25 5.05
CA VAL A 149 1.15 1.33 5.60
C VAL A 149 2.47 1.55 4.85
N TRP A 150 3.35 2.38 5.41
CA TRP A 150 4.64 2.73 4.83
C TRP A 150 5.81 1.93 5.39
N THR A 151 5.55 1.08 6.36
CA THR A 151 6.53 0.23 7.02
C THR A 151 6.26 -1.26 6.77
N LEU A 152 6.98 -2.14 7.46
CA LEU A 152 6.83 -3.57 7.32
C LEU A 152 5.52 -4.06 7.94
N MET A 153 4.92 -5.05 7.31
CA MET A 153 3.80 -5.83 7.81
C MET A 153 4.30 -7.19 8.32
N SER A 154 3.49 -7.85 9.15
CA SER A 154 3.73 -9.21 9.60
C SER A 154 2.56 -10.11 9.21
N ALA A 155 2.79 -11.41 9.08
CA ALA A 155 1.75 -12.39 8.83
C ALA A 155 1.88 -13.60 9.74
N ASP A 156 0.74 -14.21 10.03
CA ASP A 156 0.62 -15.53 10.63
C ASP A 156 0.03 -16.49 9.58
N PRO A 157 0.84 -17.34 8.94
CA PRO A 157 0.35 -18.24 7.90
C PRO A 157 -0.53 -19.37 8.44
N GLU A 158 -0.47 -19.69 9.73
CA GLU A 158 -1.32 -20.73 10.34
C GLU A 158 -2.74 -20.20 10.55
N LEU A 159 -2.88 -18.97 11.02
CA LEU A 159 -4.17 -18.30 11.18
C LEU A 159 -4.68 -17.70 9.87
N GLY A 160 -3.81 -17.49 8.89
CA GLY A 160 -4.14 -16.77 7.65
C GLY A 160 -4.33 -15.28 7.87
N TYR A 161 -3.64 -14.68 8.82
CA TYR A 161 -3.81 -13.27 9.20
C TYR A 161 -2.61 -12.41 8.80
N ILE A 162 -2.90 -11.15 8.52
CA ILE A 162 -1.92 -10.11 8.26
C ILE A 162 -2.11 -8.98 9.29
N TYR A 163 -1.01 -8.46 9.80
CA TYR A 163 -0.96 -7.36 10.76
C TYR A 163 -0.33 -6.13 10.11
N MET A 164 -1.10 -5.06 9.99
CA MET A 164 -0.75 -3.84 9.27
C MET A 164 -0.73 -2.64 10.22
N PRO A 165 0.43 -2.00 10.46
CA PRO A 165 0.47 -0.73 11.17
C PRO A 165 0.22 0.42 10.21
N THR A 166 -0.80 1.23 10.46
CA THR A 166 -1.12 2.43 9.69
C THR A 166 -0.54 3.68 10.31
N GLY A 167 -0.27 4.67 9.49
CA GLY A 167 0.17 6.00 9.92
C GLY A 167 -0.96 7.02 9.99
N THR A 168 -0.56 8.27 10.14
CA THR A 168 -1.42 9.44 10.22
C THR A 168 -2.09 9.75 8.88
N PRO A 169 -3.32 10.28 8.86
CA PRO A 169 -3.88 10.90 7.67
C PRO A 169 -3.16 12.21 7.32
N THR A 170 -3.24 12.65 6.07
CA THR A 170 -2.71 13.95 5.65
C THR A 170 -3.40 15.11 6.36
N ASN A 171 -2.64 16.12 6.81
CA ASN A 171 -1.18 16.06 6.90
C ASN A 171 -0.78 15.74 8.35
N ASP A 172 0.45 15.28 8.58
CA ASP A 172 1.00 14.93 9.89
C ASP A 172 1.07 16.10 10.89
N TRP A 173 1.00 17.33 10.43
CA TRP A 173 1.28 18.51 11.24
C TRP A 173 0.05 19.18 11.83
N TYR A 174 -1.13 18.98 11.23
CA TYR A 174 -2.35 19.63 11.67
C TYR A 174 -3.58 18.84 11.25
N GLY A 175 -4.37 18.41 12.22
CA GLY A 175 -5.58 17.60 12.03
C GLY A 175 -6.90 18.37 12.11
N GLY A 176 -6.90 19.71 12.25
CA GLY A 176 -8.11 20.48 12.46
C GLY A 176 -9.10 20.53 11.28
N HIS A 177 -8.72 19.99 10.12
CA HIS A 177 -9.57 19.84 8.93
C HIS A 177 -10.20 18.44 8.84
N ARG A 178 -9.90 17.52 9.75
CA ARG A 178 -10.41 16.15 9.80
C ARG A 178 -10.75 15.76 11.25
N LEU A 179 -11.83 16.30 11.75
CA LEU A 179 -12.28 16.05 13.12
C LEU A 179 -12.79 14.62 13.29
N GLY A 180 -12.86 14.16 14.53
CA GLY A 180 -13.24 12.81 14.90
C GLY A 180 -12.03 11.89 15.15
N ASP A 181 -12.28 10.62 15.40
CA ASP A 181 -11.25 9.63 15.75
C ASP A 181 -10.45 9.15 14.53
N ASN A 182 -10.91 9.45 13.31
CA ASN A 182 -10.26 9.15 12.02
C ASN A 182 -9.82 7.69 11.88
N LEU A 183 -10.71 6.73 12.10
CA LEU A 183 -10.39 5.32 11.93
C LEU A 183 -10.06 5.03 10.43
N PHE A 184 -8.99 4.37 10.09
CA PHE A 184 -8.01 3.55 10.84
C PHE A 184 -6.64 4.24 11.00
N ALA A 185 -6.60 5.52 11.28
CA ALA A 185 -5.34 6.20 11.57
C ALA A 185 -4.66 5.62 12.82
N GLU A 186 -3.31 5.67 12.87
CA GLU A 186 -2.50 5.27 14.02
C GLU A 186 -2.95 3.93 14.61
N SER A 187 -3.20 2.93 13.76
CA SER A 187 -3.79 1.66 14.17
C SER A 187 -2.91 0.47 13.83
N LEU A 188 -3.00 -0.57 14.66
CA LEU A 188 -2.63 -1.91 14.27
C LEU A 188 -3.89 -2.64 13.80
N ILE A 189 -3.92 -3.07 12.55
CA ILE A 189 -5.06 -3.73 11.93
C ILE A 189 -4.71 -5.18 11.62
N CYS A 190 -5.59 -6.11 12.03
CA CYS A 190 -5.54 -7.50 11.62
C CYS A 190 -6.60 -7.77 10.57
N ILE A 191 -6.18 -8.31 9.44
CA ILE A 191 -7.06 -8.70 8.33
C ILE A 191 -6.88 -10.16 7.97
N ASP A 192 -7.92 -10.76 7.43
CA ASP A 192 -7.85 -12.06 6.76
C ASP A 192 -7.07 -11.92 5.46
N ALA A 193 -6.05 -12.74 5.27
CA ALA A 193 -5.13 -12.64 4.14
C ALA A 193 -5.80 -12.94 2.80
N MET A 194 -6.83 -13.77 2.78
CA MET A 194 -7.47 -14.21 1.53
C MET A 194 -8.59 -13.28 1.09
N THR A 195 -9.29 -12.67 2.05
CA THR A 195 -10.48 -11.83 1.76
C THR A 195 -10.20 -10.35 1.86
N GLY A 196 -9.19 -9.94 2.64
CA GLY A 196 -8.93 -8.54 2.97
C GLY A 196 -9.90 -7.98 4.02
N GLU A 197 -10.74 -8.83 4.61
CA GLU A 197 -11.71 -8.42 5.63
C GLU A 197 -11.01 -8.18 6.97
N ARG A 198 -11.42 -7.12 7.67
CA ARG A 198 -10.89 -6.80 8.99
C ARG A 198 -11.38 -7.80 10.04
N VAL A 199 -10.44 -8.44 10.74
CA VAL A 199 -10.72 -9.32 11.88
C VAL A 199 -10.84 -8.49 13.17
N TRP A 200 -9.84 -7.67 13.43
CA TRP A 200 -9.82 -6.71 14.54
C TRP A 200 -8.86 -5.53 14.24
N HIS A 201 -8.93 -4.51 15.06
CA HIS A 201 -7.95 -3.42 15.08
C HIS A 201 -7.74 -2.90 16.49
N PHE A 202 -6.64 -2.20 16.67
CA PHE A 202 -6.32 -1.44 17.87
C PHE A 202 -5.80 -0.08 17.45
N GLN A 203 -6.53 0.97 17.75
CA GLN A 203 -6.13 2.35 17.51
C GLN A 203 -5.40 2.89 18.74
N MET A 204 -4.28 3.58 18.55
CA MET A 204 -3.42 4.12 19.60
C MET A 204 -3.79 5.55 19.98
#